data_cd556d1652188c37f38dce0ca1f8dae0
#
_entry.id   cd556d1652188c37f38dce0ca1f8dae0
#
_cell.length_a   1.000
_cell.length_b   1.000
_cell.length_c   1.000
_cell.angle_alpha   90.00
_cell.angle_beta   90.00
_cell.angle_gamma   90.00
#
_symmetry.space_group_name_H-M   'P 1'
#
loop_
_entity.id
_entity.type
_entity.pdbx_description
1 polymer ?
#
loop_
_entity_poly.entity_id
_entity_poly.type
_entity_poly.pdbx_seq_one_letter_code
_entity_poly.pdbx_strand_id
1 'polypeptide(L)'
;MSKQLVGLVGWRGMVGSVLMERMQAEGDFDLIEPVFFSTSNAGGKAPAMARTHTELKDANDVAQLAKCDIIITCQGGDYTKEVFPKVRASGWQGHWIDAASALRMVDDAVIILDPVNENLIHAKLAAGGKNWIGGNCTNSILLMGMVGLFKADLVEWVSSMTYQAASGGGANHMRELLKGMGVIHGAVASELATPASAILDIDRKVAQTIRDDVPREFFGAPLAGGLIPWIDAQLDNGQSKEEWKGQAEVNKILGTPRPIPVDGICVRIGAMRCHSLALTLKLKRDVPLAEIESLIRGGNPWVRFVPNQREITVRELTPAAITGTLQVAVGRVRKLNFGAEYVSAFVVGDQLLWGAAEPLRRMLRILLARQGDAA
;
A
#
# COMPACT_ATOMS: atom_id res chain seq x y z
N MET A 1 22.83 -12.02 -22.94
CA MET A 1 23.22 -11.38 -21.64
C MET A 1 22.91 -12.37 -20.51
N SER A 2 23.73 -12.44 -19.49
CA SER A 2 23.39 -13.17 -18.26
C SER A 2 22.24 -12.49 -17.55
N LYS A 3 21.29 -13.26 -17.02
CA LYS A 3 20.20 -12.71 -16.20
C LYS A 3 20.75 -12.12 -14.90
N GLN A 4 20.06 -11.07 -14.40
CA GLN A 4 20.39 -10.47 -13.10
C GLN A 4 20.10 -11.45 -11.97
N LEU A 5 21.02 -11.55 -11.01
CA LEU A 5 20.81 -12.31 -9.78
C LEU A 5 19.96 -11.50 -8.81
N VAL A 6 18.73 -11.93 -8.58
CA VAL A 6 17.75 -11.20 -7.74
C VAL A 6 17.48 -11.97 -6.45
N GLY A 7 17.91 -11.40 -5.33
CA GLY A 7 17.64 -11.91 -4.00
C GLY A 7 16.23 -11.56 -3.53
N LEU A 8 15.44 -12.54 -3.12
CA LEU A 8 14.06 -12.41 -2.66
C LEU A 8 13.96 -12.76 -1.18
N VAL A 9 13.70 -11.77 -0.32
CA VAL A 9 13.64 -11.91 1.14
C VAL A 9 12.22 -11.63 1.62
N GLY A 10 11.71 -12.43 2.58
CA GLY A 10 10.35 -12.25 3.11
C GLY A 10 9.22 -12.64 2.14
N TRP A 11 9.53 -13.38 1.10
CA TRP A 11 8.65 -13.78 0.01
C TRP A 11 7.45 -14.63 0.43
N ARG A 12 7.48 -15.28 1.61
CA ARG A 12 6.36 -16.07 2.19
C ARG A 12 5.42 -15.24 3.06
N GLY A 13 5.79 -14.02 3.42
CA GLY A 13 4.93 -13.09 4.14
C GLY A 13 3.77 -12.61 3.27
N MET A 14 2.80 -11.91 3.87
CA MET A 14 1.60 -11.46 3.15
C MET A 14 1.95 -10.60 1.92
N VAL A 15 2.77 -9.57 2.07
CA VAL A 15 3.23 -8.72 0.95
C VAL A 15 4.09 -9.53 -0.03
N GLY A 16 5.02 -10.35 0.51
CA GLY A 16 5.89 -11.18 -0.31
C GLY A 16 5.12 -12.19 -1.16
N SER A 17 4.09 -12.83 -0.62
CA SER A 17 3.24 -13.77 -1.39
C SER A 17 2.52 -13.05 -2.53
N VAL A 18 1.96 -11.86 -2.30
CA VAL A 18 1.33 -11.07 -3.36
C VAL A 18 2.36 -10.64 -4.41
N LEU A 19 3.57 -10.26 -3.99
CA LEU A 19 4.67 -9.96 -4.93
C LEU A 19 5.00 -11.17 -5.80
N MET A 20 5.14 -12.37 -5.21
CA MET A 20 5.42 -13.60 -5.96
C MET A 20 4.31 -13.93 -6.96
N GLU A 21 3.05 -13.84 -6.55
CA GLU A 21 1.90 -14.04 -7.44
C GLU A 21 1.92 -13.04 -8.62
N ARG A 22 2.17 -11.77 -8.35
CA ARG A 22 2.27 -10.73 -9.38
C ARG A 22 3.44 -10.96 -10.32
N MET A 23 4.64 -11.27 -9.80
CA MET A 23 5.83 -11.57 -10.59
C MET A 23 5.62 -12.80 -11.49
N GLN A 24 4.89 -13.80 -11.00
CA GLN A 24 4.56 -14.99 -11.78
C GLN A 24 3.56 -14.67 -12.89
N ALA A 25 2.48 -13.94 -12.58
CA ALA A 25 1.45 -13.55 -13.53
C ALA A 25 1.99 -12.68 -14.68
N GLU A 26 2.99 -11.85 -14.40
CA GLU A 26 3.60 -10.92 -15.36
C GLU A 26 4.88 -11.48 -16.03
N GLY A 27 5.28 -12.73 -15.73
CA GLY A 27 6.43 -13.39 -16.33
C GLY A 27 7.79 -12.82 -15.89
N ASP A 28 7.87 -12.13 -14.75
CA ASP A 28 9.11 -11.50 -14.29
C ASP A 28 10.22 -12.54 -13.98
N PHE A 29 9.85 -13.74 -13.52
CA PHE A 29 10.79 -14.83 -13.26
C PHE A 29 11.50 -15.35 -14.52
N ASP A 30 10.99 -15.07 -15.70
CA ASP A 30 11.65 -15.41 -16.95
C ASP A 30 12.78 -14.44 -17.31
N LEU A 31 12.83 -13.29 -16.67
CA LEU A 31 13.79 -12.21 -16.94
C LEU A 31 14.97 -12.19 -15.95
N ILE A 32 14.87 -12.90 -14.83
CA ILE A 32 15.83 -12.87 -13.73
C ILE A 32 16.36 -14.26 -13.39
N GLU A 33 17.45 -14.32 -12.60
CA GLU A 33 17.89 -15.50 -11.88
C GLU A 33 17.53 -15.31 -10.39
N PRO A 34 16.45 -15.93 -9.89
CA PRO A 34 15.97 -15.69 -8.54
C PRO A 34 16.73 -16.51 -7.50
N VAL A 35 17.12 -15.87 -6.39
CA VAL A 35 17.69 -16.51 -5.19
C VAL A 35 16.75 -16.22 -4.02
N PHE A 36 16.24 -17.27 -3.38
CA PHE A 36 15.32 -17.14 -2.27
C PHE A 36 16.05 -17.22 -0.93
N PHE A 37 15.78 -16.24 -0.06
CA PHE A 37 16.33 -16.13 1.27
C PHE A 37 15.27 -16.39 2.34
N SER A 38 15.71 -16.96 3.47
CA SER A 38 14.83 -17.23 4.61
C SER A 38 15.53 -16.90 5.92
N THR A 39 14.80 -16.30 6.86
CA THR A 39 15.27 -16.05 8.24
C THR A 39 15.07 -17.27 9.15
N SER A 40 14.25 -18.26 8.77
CA SER A 40 13.83 -19.35 9.64
C SER A 40 14.02 -20.75 9.04
N ASN A 41 14.39 -20.85 7.75
CA ASN A 41 14.48 -22.14 7.06
C ASN A 41 15.61 -22.15 6.02
N ALA A 42 16.79 -21.61 6.37
CA ALA A 42 17.99 -21.70 5.54
C ALA A 42 18.37 -23.18 5.30
N GLY A 43 18.81 -23.50 4.08
CA GLY A 43 19.08 -24.88 3.63
C GLY A 43 17.83 -25.65 3.19
N GLY A 44 16.63 -25.14 3.43
CA GLY A 44 15.39 -25.74 2.95
C GLY A 44 15.23 -25.60 1.44
N LYS A 45 14.25 -26.33 0.87
CA LYS A 45 13.95 -26.30 -0.57
C LYS A 45 13.35 -24.95 -0.97
N ALA A 46 13.92 -24.33 -2.00
CA ALA A 46 13.39 -23.12 -2.61
C ALA A 46 12.13 -23.42 -3.46
N PRO A 47 11.26 -22.42 -3.74
CA PRO A 47 10.11 -22.62 -4.61
C PRO A 47 10.50 -22.92 -6.06
N ALA A 48 9.55 -23.45 -6.85
CA ALA A 48 9.81 -23.95 -8.21
C ALA A 48 10.37 -22.89 -9.18
N MET A 49 10.17 -21.61 -8.90
CA MET A 49 10.72 -20.50 -9.67
C MET A 49 12.24 -20.38 -9.55
N ALA A 50 12.84 -20.92 -8.51
CA ALA A 50 14.29 -21.00 -8.30
C ALA A 50 14.90 -22.12 -9.15
N ARG A 51 15.13 -21.87 -10.42
CA ARG A 51 15.58 -22.89 -11.39
C ARG A 51 16.99 -23.41 -11.10
N THR A 52 17.90 -22.52 -10.74
CA THR A 52 19.33 -22.83 -10.49
C THR A 52 19.63 -22.91 -8.98
N HIS A 53 19.10 -21.97 -8.21
CA HIS A 53 19.34 -21.86 -6.76
C HIS A 53 18.23 -22.59 -5.98
N THR A 54 18.23 -23.90 -5.96
CA THR A 54 17.14 -24.76 -5.43
C THR A 54 17.07 -24.84 -3.91
N GLU A 55 18.04 -24.22 -3.19
CA GLU A 55 18.07 -24.13 -1.74
C GLU A 55 17.89 -22.73 -1.24
N LEU A 56 17.13 -22.57 -0.15
CA LEU A 56 16.97 -21.31 0.56
C LEU A 56 18.28 -20.88 1.22
N LYS A 57 18.72 -19.65 0.95
CA LYS A 57 19.89 -19.05 1.60
C LYS A 57 19.47 -18.38 2.91
N ASP A 58 20.44 -18.23 3.83
CA ASP A 58 20.19 -17.47 5.07
C ASP A 58 20.04 -15.97 4.74
N ALA A 59 18.92 -15.39 5.16
CA ALA A 59 18.62 -13.99 4.94
C ALA A 59 19.52 -13.04 5.77
N ASN A 60 20.27 -13.56 6.74
CA ASN A 60 21.23 -12.79 7.53
C ASN A 60 22.68 -12.94 7.03
N ASP A 61 22.93 -13.82 6.07
CA ASP A 61 24.25 -14.01 5.46
C ASP A 61 24.55 -12.88 4.46
N VAL A 62 25.25 -11.86 4.96
CA VAL A 62 25.66 -10.69 4.17
C VAL A 62 26.48 -11.07 2.94
N ALA A 63 27.33 -12.08 3.04
CA ALA A 63 28.18 -12.51 1.93
C ALA A 63 27.36 -13.15 0.79
N GLN A 64 26.28 -13.85 1.11
CA GLN A 64 25.36 -14.38 0.11
C GLN A 64 24.46 -13.29 -0.50
N LEU A 65 23.96 -12.38 0.34
CA LEU A 65 23.16 -11.22 -0.11
C LEU A 65 23.96 -10.34 -1.07
N ALA A 66 25.23 -10.07 -0.75
CA ALA A 66 26.11 -9.22 -1.55
C ALA A 66 26.49 -9.83 -2.93
N LYS A 67 26.13 -11.08 -3.21
CA LYS A 67 26.28 -11.66 -4.56
C LYS A 67 25.14 -11.26 -5.49
N CYS A 68 24.00 -10.79 -4.96
CA CYS A 68 22.86 -10.41 -5.76
C CYS A 68 23.08 -9.03 -6.39
N ASP A 69 22.66 -8.86 -7.64
CA ASP A 69 22.65 -7.56 -8.31
C ASP A 69 21.53 -6.68 -7.77
N ILE A 70 20.41 -7.32 -7.41
CA ILE A 70 19.20 -6.66 -6.86
C ILE A 70 18.73 -7.49 -5.66
N ILE A 71 18.38 -6.82 -4.57
CA ILE A 71 17.70 -7.43 -3.42
C ILE A 71 16.31 -6.83 -3.30
N ILE A 72 15.28 -7.66 -3.26
CA ILE A 72 13.89 -7.26 -2.97
C ILE A 72 13.50 -7.85 -1.62
N THR A 73 13.15 -6.99 -0.67
CA THR A 73 12.75 -7.42 0.68
C THR A 73 11.33 -7.03 1.04
N CYS A 74 10.59 -8.01 1.57
CA CYS A 74 9.28 -7.87 2.20
C CYS A 74 9.33 -8.37 3.66
N GLN A 75 10.53 -8.42 4.28
CA GLN A 75 10.75 -9.02 5.59
C GLN A 75 10.39 -8.08 6.75
N GLY A 76 10.24 -6.78 6.47
CA GLY A 76 9.84 -5.78 7.46
C GLY A 76 10.97 -4.89 7.96
N GLY A 77 10.60 -3.82 8.70
CA GLY A 77 11.50 -2.73 9.05
C GLY A 77 12.65 -3.11 9.97
N ASP A 78 12.47 -4.06 10.87
CA ASP A 78 13.54 -4.48 11.80
C ASP A 78 14.64 -5.25 11.06
N TYR A 79 14.26 -6.10 10.10
CA TYR A 79 15.20 -6.74 9.18
C TYR A 79 16.01 -5.68 8.40
N THR A 80 15.33 -4.69 7.85
CA THR A 80 15.98 -3.63 7.09
C THR A 80 16.98 -2.85 7.96
N LYS A 81 16.59 -2.44 9.16
CA LYS A 81 17.48 -1.72 10.09
C LYS A 81 18.73 -2.52 10.45
N GLU A 82 18.60 -3.84 10.57
CA GLU A 82 19.70 -4.72 10.94
C GLU A 82 20.60 -5.06 9.75
N VAL A 83 20.01 -5.49 8.63
CA VAL A 83 20.74 -6.14 7.52
C VAL A 83 21.23 -5.14 6.48
N PHE A 84 20.41 -4.13 6.10
CA PHE A 84 20.76 -3.16 5.07
C PHE A 84 22.11 -2.45 5.33
N PRO A 85 22.40 -1.90 6.53
CA PRO A 85 23.69 -1.25 6.77
C PRO A 85 24.87 -2.22 6.67
N LYS A 86 24.71 -3.47 7.09
CA LYS A 86 25.76 -4.50 6.98
C LYS A 86 26.07 -4.83 5.52
N VAL A 87 25.03 -4.99 4.69
CA VAL A 87 25.18 -5.25 3.25
C VAL A 87 25.84 -4.07 2.56
N ARG A 88 25.48 -2.82 2.87
CA ARG A 88 26.15 -1.63 2.32
C ARG A 88 27.60 -1.52 2.79
N ALA A 89 27.88 -1.80 4.07
CA ALA A 89 29.24 -1.77 4.63
C ALA A 89 30.18 -2.84 4.03
N SER A 90 29.64 -3.94 3.47
CA SER A 90 30.44 -4.92 2.72
C SER A 90 30.95 -4.42 1.37
N GLY A 91 30.60 -3.20 0.97
CA GLY A 91 30.95 -2.61 -0.33
C GLY A 91 29.98 -2.97 -1.46
N TRP A 92 28.85 -3.61 -1.16
CA TRP A 92 27.86 -3.98 -2.16
C TRP A 92 27.26 -2.78 -2.90
N GLN A 93 27.27 -2.83 -4.24
CA GLN A 93 26.83 -1.77 -5.14
C GLN A 93 25.51 -2.07 -5.84
N GLY A 94 24.85 -3.16 -5.50
CA GLY A 94 23.57 -3.55 -6.09
C GLY A 94 22.39 -2.66 -5.66
N HIS A 95 21.22 -2.94 -6.20
CA HIS A 95 19.98 -2.22 -5.91
C HIS A 95 19.20 -2.87 -4.77
N TRP A 96 18.78 -2.06 -3.79
CA TRP A 96 17.90 -2.46 -2.69
C TRP A 96 16.49 -1.97 -2.95
N ILE A 97 15.52 -2.90 -3.06
CA ILE A 97 14.08 -2.63 -3.19
C ILE A 97 13.41 -3.14 -1.92
N ASP A 98 12.65 -2.28 -1.22
CA ASP A 98 12.13 -2.60 0.11
C ASP A 98 10.68 -2.19 0.28
N ALA A 99 9.84 -3.12 0.77
CA ALA A 99 8.46 -2.83 1.16
C ALA A 99 8.36 -2.04 2.47
N ALA A 100 9.37 -2.16 3.35
CA ALA A 100 9.33 -1.58 4.69
C ALA A 100 9.57 -0.06 4.69
N SER A 101 9.05 0.60 5.74
CA SER A 101 9.14 2.06 5.88
C SER A 101 10.48 2.58 6.42
N ALA A 102 11.38 1.70 6.87
CA ALA A 102 12.57 2.09 7.61
C ALA A 102 13.47 3.10 6.90
N LEU A 103 13.55 3.03 5.57
CA LEU A 103 14.40 3.90 4.75
C LEU A 103 13.63 4.99 3.99
N ARG A 104 12.29 5.09 4.13
CA ARG A 104 11.49 6.04 3.33
C ARG A 104 11.96 7.48 3.42
N MET A 105 12.38 7.93 4.61
CA MET A 105 12.75 9.31 4.86
C MET A 105 14.27 9.56 4.80
N VAL A 106 15.06 8.55 4.44
CA VAL A 106 16.51 8.72 4.24
C VAL A 106 16.76 9.44 2.91
N ASP A 107 17.71 10.39 2.85
CA ASP A 107 17.90 11.32 1.73
C ASP A 107 18.30 10.63 0.42
N ASP A 108 19.07 9.54 0.49
CA ASP A 108 19.50 8.76 -0.67
C ASP A 108 18.49 7.70 -1.12
N ALA A 109 17.36 7.58 -0.42
CA ALA A 109 16.28 6.67 -0.77
C ALA A 109 15.16 7.37 -1.55
N VAL A 110 14.63 6.67 -2.55
CA VAL A 110 13.46 7.10 -3.34
C VAL A 110 12.25 6.29 -2.93
N ILE A 111 11.16 6.96 -2.59
CA ILE A 111 9.87 6.29 -2.46
C ILE A 111 9.31 6.08 -3.87
N ILE A 112 9.16 4.81 -4.26
CA ILE A 112 8.79 4.42 -5.63
C ILE A 112 7.28 4.29 -5.81
N LEU A 113 6.77 4.98 -6.82
CA LEU A 113 5.42 4.85 -7.35
C LEU A 113 5.44 5.33 -8.80
N ASP A 114 6.00 4.53 -9.70
CA ASP A 114 6.33 4.93 -11.07
C ASP A 114 5.19 5.60 -11.87
N PRO A 115 3.89 5.24 -11.76
CA PRO A 115 2.85 5.98 -12.46
C PRO A 115 2.73 7.44 -12.03
N VAL A 116 3.30 7.77 -10.86
CA VAL A 116 3.28 9.10 -10.25
C VAL A 116 4.60 9.83 -10.45
N ASN A 117 5.74 9.16 -10.19
CA ASN A 117 7.06 9.79 -10.08
C ASN A 117 8.17 9.15 -10.93
N GLU A 118 7.82 8.58 -12.09
CA GLU A 118 8.77 7.93 -13.01
C GLU A 118 9.98 8.82 -13.33
N ASN A 119 9.76 10.11 -13.61
CA ASN A 119 10.83 11.06 -13.91
C ASN A 119 11.83 11.18 -12.74
N LEU A 120 11.35 11.21 -11.49
CA LEU A 120 12.21 11.25 -10.30
C LEU A 120 13.03 9.96 -10.17
N ILE A 121 12.39 8.80 -10.41
CA ILE A 121 13.06 7.50 -10.40
C ILE A 121 14.19 7.49 -11.43
N HIS A 122 13.92 7.87 -12.67
CA HIS A 122 14.94 7.91 -13.74
C HIS A 122 16.06 8.89 -13.46
N ALA A 123 15.75 10.09 -12.94
CA ALA A 123 16.75 11.08 -12.55
C ALA A 123 17.68 10.55 -11.44
N LYS A 124 17.11 9.90 -10.42
CA LYS A 124 17.90 9.31 -9.33
C LYS A 124 18.70 8.08 -9.79
N LEU A 125 18.18 7.27 -10.71
CA LEU A 125 18.94 6.19 -11.35
C LEU A 125 20.14 6.74 -12.12
N ALA A 126 19.96 7.80 -12.89
CA ALA A 126 21.04 8.45 -13.64
C ALA A 126 22.12 9.02 -12.71
N ALA A 127 21.73 9.48 -11.52
CA ALA A 127 22.64 9.97 -10.47
C ALA A 127 23.28 8.85 -9.63
N GLY A 128 23.08 7.57 -9.97
CA GLY A 128 23.67 6.43 -9.25
C GLY A 128 22.86 5.96 -8.03
N GLY A 129 21.61 6.37 -7.88
CA GLY A 129 20.73 5.93 -6.79
C GLY A 129 20.55 4.41 -6.75
N LYS A 130 20.49 3.86 -5.53
CA LYS A 130 20.49 2.40 -5.28
C LYS A 130 19.38 1.94 -4.32
N ASN A 131 18.66 2.86 -3.67
CA ASN A 131 17.70 2.56 -2.59
C ASN A 131 16.28 2.95 -3.00
N TRP A 132 15.42 1.93 -3.21
CA TRP A 132 14.08 2.04 -3.80
C TRP A 132 13.05 1.51 -2.81
N ILE A 133 12.25 2.38 -2.23
CA ILE A 133 11.42 2.04 -1.08
C ILE A 133 9.94 2.18 -1.44
N GLY A 134 9.15 1.14 -1.19
CA GLY A 134 7.70 1.19 -1.33
C GLY A 134 7.08 2.25 -0.43
N GLY A 135 6.11 3.02 -0.95
CA GLY A 135 5.42 4.08 -0.22
C GLY A 135 4.45 3.55 0.84
N ASN A 136 3.94 4.46 1.66
CA ASN A 136 2.80 4.19 2.52
C ASN A 136 1.58 3.83 1.68
N CYS A 137 0.80 2.85 2.12
CA CYS A 137 -0.29 2.29 1.33
C CYS A 137 -1.41 3.29 1.03
N THR A 138 -1.78 4.15 1.99
CA THR A 138 -2.80 5.18 1.78
C THR A 138 -2.31 6.28 0.84
N ASN A 139 -1.06 6.72 1.01
CA ASN A 139 -0.46 7.74 0.17
C ASN A 139 -0.28 7.27 -1.28
N SER A 140 0.10 6.01 -1.47
CA SER A 140 0.16 5.42 -2.80
C SER A 140 -1.21 5.42 -3.48
N ILE A 141 -2.27 5.00 -2.78
CA ILE A 141 -3.64 4.99 -3.31
C ILE A 141 -4.15 6.41 -3.58
N LEU A 142 -3.90 7.37 -2.66
CA LEU A 142 -4.23 8.78 -2.86
C LEU A 142 -3.61 9.32 -4.15
N LEU A 143 -2.30 9.14 -4.28
CA LEU A 143 -1.56 9.65 -5.43
C LEU A 143 -1.92 8.94 -6.73
N MET A 144 -2.12 7.63 -6.71
CA MET A 144 -2.62 6.89 -7.88
C MET A 144 -3.96 7.43 -8.35
N GLY A 145 -4.87 7.78 -7.44
CA GLY A 145 -6.18 8.34 -7.78
C GLY A 145 -6.14 9.80 -8.21
N MET A 146 -5.26 10.62 -7.62
CA MET A 146 -5.32 12.09 -7.74
C MET A 146 -4.14 12.71 -8.49
N VAL A 147 -3.18 11.94 -8.98
CA VAL A 147 -1.94 12.45 -9.58
C VAL A 147 -2.17 13.45 -10.72
N GLY A 148 -3.25 13.33 -11.47
CA GLY A 148 -3.59 14.27 -12.55
C GLY A 148 -3.76 15.71 -12.05
N LEU A 149 -4.35 15.89 -10.87
CA LEU A 149 -4.51 17.21 -10.25
C LEU A 149 -3.19 17.77 -9.71
N PHE A 150 -2.32 16.90 -9.17
CA PHE A 150 -0.98 17.28 -8.70
C PHE A 150 -0.06 17.65 -9.88
N LYS A 151 -0.06 16.87 -10.96
CA LYS A 151 0.71 17.16 -12.19
C LYS A 151 0.27 18.46 -12.87
N ALA A 152 -1.00 18.82 -12.75
CA ALA A 152 -1.54 20.09 -13.25
C ALA A 152 -1.28 21.28 -12.30
N ASP A 153 -0.55 21.08 -11.20
CA ASP A 153 -0.24 22.07 -10.17
C ASP A 153 -1.49 22.78 -9.58
N LEU A 154 -2.58 22.04 -9.48
CA LEU A 154 -3.87 22.63 -9.02
C LEU A 154 -4.07 22.48 -7.50
N VAL A 155 -3.42 21.52 -6.84
CA VAL A 155 -3.70 21.23 -5.43
C VAL A 155 -2.99 22.23 -4.52
N GLU A 156 -3.77 22.92 -3.67
CA GLU A 156 -3.26 23.78 -2.60
C GLU A 156 -3.03 22.98 -1.31
N TRP A 157 -4.04 22.19 -0.89
CA TRP A 157 -3.92 21.23 0.22
C TRP A 157 -4.95 20.10 0.08
N VAL A 158 -4.75 19.04 0.85
CA VAL A 158 -5.64 17.88 0.91
C VAL A 158 -5.96 17.54 2.36
N SER A 159 -7.25 17.42 2.70
CA SER A 159 -7.70 16.70 3.88
C SER A 159 -8.09 15.28 3.48
N SER A 160 -7.42 14.28 4.07
CA SER A 160 -7.55 12.87 3.73
C SER A 160 -8.05 12.06 4.93
N MET A 161 -9.36 11.78 4.97
CA MET A 161 -9.95 10.85 5.93
C MET A 161 -9.79 9.44 5.36
N THR A 162 -8.97 8.60 5.99
CA THR A 162 -8.67 7.27 5.48
C THR A 162 -9.45 6.19 6.20
N TYR A 163 -10.02 5.25 5.45
CA TYR A 163 -10.71 4.06 5.93
C TYR A 163 -9.86 2.84 5.56
N GLN A 164 -9.01 2.41 6.51
CA GLN A 164 -7.97 1.45 6.23
C GLN A 164 -8.36 0.02 6.58
N ALA A 165 -8.18 -0.88 5.64
CA ALA A 165 -8.44 -2.31 5.78
C ALA A 165 -7.49 -2.99 6.78
N ALA A 166 -7.93 -4.10 7.34
CA ALA A 166 -7.18 -4.93 8.29
C ALA A 166 -5.82 -5.39 7.76
N SER A 167 -5.71 -5.65 6.45
CA SER A 167 -4.46 -6.07 5.80
C SER A 167 -3.29 -5.09 5.99
N GLY A 168 -3.56 -3.79 6.19
CA GLY A 168 -2.53 -2.81 6.51
C GLY A 168 -1.83 -3.06 7.86
N GLY A 169 -2.47 -3.77 8.79
CA GLY A 169 -1.87 -4.24 10.04
C GLY A 169 -1.15 -5.59 9.90
N GLY A 170 -1.37 -6.33 8.82
CA GLY A 170 -0.75 -7.63 8.58
C GLY A 170 -1.71 -8.83 8.73
N ALA A 171 -1.17 -10.03 8.50
CA ALA A 171 -1.96 -11.25 8.42
C ALA A 171 -2.71 -11.60 9.72
N ASN A 172 -2.11 -11.33 10.89
CA ASN A 172 -2.76 -11.60 12.17
C ASN A 172 -3.96 -10.68 12.41
N HIS A 173 -3.86 -9.42 12.01
CA HIS A 173 -4.97 -8.47 12.05
C HIS A 173 -6.14 -8.91 11.15
N MET A 174 -5.86 -9.43 9.95
CA MET A 174 -6.89 -10.00 9.08
C MET A 174 -7.58 -11.21 9.72
N ARG A 175 -6.80 -12.10 10.35
CA ARG A 175 -7.36 -13.26 11.08
C ARG A 175 -8.22 -12.83 12.26
N GLU A 176 -7.77 -11.83 13.03
CA GLU A 176 -8.53 -11.30 14.18
C GLU A 176 -9.86 -10.70 13.73
N LEU A 177 -9.88 -9.91 12.65
CA LEU A 177 -11.11 -9.39 12.07
C LEU A 177 -12.09 -10.52 11.69
N LEU A 178 -11.61 -11.55 10.97
CA LEU A 178 -12.45 -12.68 10.57
C LEU A 178 -12.99 -13.48 11.77
N LYS A 179 -12.16 -13.69 12.80
CA LYS A 179 -12.61 -14.32 14.06
C LYS A 179 -13.70 -13.48 14.72
N GLY A 180 -13.52 -12.17 14.80
CA GLY A 180 -14.52 -11.26 15.38
C GLY A 180 -15.85 -11.28 14.64
N MET A 181 -15.83 -11.29 13.29
CA MET A 181 -17.03 -11.45 12.46
C MET A 181 -17.75 -12.78 12.77
N GLY A 182 -16.99 -13.87 12.92
CA GLY A 182 -17.54 -15.19 13.29
C GLY A 182 -18.15 -15.20 14.69
N VAL A 183 -17.53 -14.55 15.66
CA VAL A 183 -18.03 -14.42 17.04
C VAL A 183 -19.37 -13.69 17.05
N ILE A 184 -19.46 -12.53 16.38
CA ILE A 184 -20.70 -11.76 16.27
C ILE A 184 -21.82 -12.58 15.62
N HIS A 185 -21.53 -13.18 14.46
CA HIS A 185 -22.53 -14.01 13.76
C HIS A 185 -22.98 -15.21 14.62
N GLY A 186 -22.04 -15.91 15.24
CA GLY A 186 -22.33 -17.06 16.09
C GLY A 186 -23.23 -16.72 17.28
N ALA A 187 -23.02 -15.54 17.87
CA ALA A 187 -23.82 -15.10 19.02
C ALA A 187 -25.32 -14.92 18.71
N VAL A 188 -25.68 -14.58 17.47
CA VAL A 188 -27.06 -14.24 17.08
C VAL A 188 -27.62 -15.17 15.98
N ALA A 189 -26.95 -16.28 15.68
CA ALA A 189 -27.33 -17.16 14.58
C ALA A 189 -28.74 -17.75 14.75
N SER A 190 -29.14 -18.07 16.00
CA SER A 190 -30.48 -18.61 16.31
C SER A 190 -31.58 -17.57 16.09
N GLU A 191 -31.32 -16.34 16.51
CA GLU A 191 -32.25 -15.22 16.33
C GLU A 191 -32.42 -14.87 14.86
N LEU A 192 -31.33 -14.85 14.10
CA LEU A 192 -31.33 -14.60 12.65
C LEU A 192 -32.11 -15.71 11.87
N ALA A 193 -32.10 -16.96 12.36
CA ALA A 193 -32.86 -18.05 11.78
C ALA A 193 -34.35 -17.98 12.11
N THR A 194 -34.77 -17.13 13.05
CA THR A 194 -36.15 -17.02 13.55
C THR A 194 -36.74 -15.68 13.07
N PRO A 195 -37.62 -15.67 12.02
CA PRO A 195 -38.15 -14.41 11.46
C PRO A 195 -38.89 -13.51 12.44
N ALA A 196 -39.42 -14.08 13.55
CA ALA A 196 -40.15 -13.35 14.60
C ALA A 196 -39.21 -12.70 15.65
N SER A 197 -37.93 -12.93 15.58
CA SER A 197 -36.97 -12.33 16.52
C SER A 197 -36.95 -10.79 16.41
N ALA A 198 -37.05 -10.10 17.54
CA ALA A 198 -37.04 -8.65 17.56
C ALA A 198 -35.61 -8.14 17.26
N ILE A 199 -35.47 -7.23 16.28
CA ILE A 199 -34.15 -6.69 15.87
C ILE A 199 -33.41 -5.98 17.00
N LEU A 200 -34.10 -5.32 17.92
CA LEU A 200 -33.47 -4.66 19.07
C LEU A 200 -32.94 -5.64 20.12
N ASP A 201 -33.46 -6.87 20.18
CA ASP A 201 -32.89 -7.91 21.02
C ASP A 201 -31.60 -8.45 20.42
N ILE A 202 -31.60 -8.65 19.09
CA ILE A 202 -30.39 -8.97 18.32
C ILE A 202 -29.35 -7.88 18.51
N ASP A 203 -29.69 -6.61 18.34
CA ASP A 203 -28.80 -5.46 18.50
C ASP A 203 -28.14 -5.42 19.89
N ARG A 204 -28.92 -5.59 20.97
CA ARG A 204 -28.39 -5.63 22.35
C ARG A 204 -27.41 -6.77 22.52
N LYS A 205 -27.70 -7.97 22.00
CA LYS A 205 -26.83 -9.13 22.08
C LYS A 205 -25.54 -8.92 21.28
N VAL A 206 -25.62 -8.37 20.06
CA VAL A 206 -24.46 -7.99 19.24
C VAL A 206 -23.59 -6.98 19.99
N ALA A 207 -24.19 -5.90 20.51
CA ALA A 207 -23.47 -4.88 21.25
C ALA A 207 -22.75 -5.42 22.48
N GLN A 208 -23.35 -6.35 23.22
CA GLN A 208 -22.72 -7.05 24.35
C GLN A 208 -21.56 -7.92 23.87
N THR A 209 -21.78 -8.75 22.85
CA THR A 209 -20.75 -9.63 22.25
C THR A 209 -19.54 -8.83 21.75
N ILE A 210 -19.75 -7.66 21.12
CA ILE A 210 -18.63 -6.80 20.66
C ILE A 210 -17.80 -6.32 21.85
N ARG A 211 -18.45 -5.94 22.96
CA ARG A 211 -17.75 -5.47 24.18
C ARG A 211 -16.95 -6.55 24.87
N ASP A 212 -17.49 -7.77 24.97
CA ASP A 212 -16.96 -8.79 25.87
C ASP A 212 -16.16 -9.88 25.14
N ASP A 213 -16.60 -10.32 23.95
CA ASP A 213 -16.15 -11.57 23.34
C ASP A 213 -15.32 -11.37 22.07
N VAL A 214 -15.50 -10.24 21.35
CA VAL A 214 -14.75 -9.98 20.13
C VAL A 214 -13.26 -9.81 20.44
N PRO A 215 -12.37 -10.57 19.77
CA PRO A 215 -10.92 -10.49 20.01
C PRO A 215 -10.36 -9.11 19.67
N ARG A 216 -9.35 -8.69 20.45
CA ARG A 216 -8.71 -7.36 20.38
C ARG A 216 -7.20 -7.40 20.58
N GLU A 217 -6.59 -8.57 20.41
CA GLU A 217 -5.17 -8.81 20.68
C GLU A 217 -4.25 -7.95 19.80
N PHE A 218 -4.55 -7.86 18.51
CA PHE A 218 -3.71 -7.16 17.54
C PHE A 218 -4.15 -5.72 17.29
N PHE A 219 -5.45 -5.42 17.36
CA PHE A 219 -5.95 -4.05 17.16
C PHE A 219 -6.02 -3.22 18.45
N GLY A 220 -5.96 -3.85 19.62
CA GLY A 220 -6.16 -3.19 20.91
C GLY A 220 -7.62 -2.87 21.24
N ALA A 221 -8.53 -2.92 20.28
CA ALA A 221 -9.97 -2.73 20.40
C ALA A 221 -10.73 -3.63 19.41
N PRO A 222 -12.03 -3.95 19.63
CA PRO A 222 -12.83 -4.71 18.70
C PRO A 222 -12.98 -3.97 17.37
N LEU A 223 -12.56 -4.61 16.27
CA LEU A 223 -12.72 -4.04 14.92
C LEU A 223 -13.94 -4.58 14.19
N ALA A 224 -14.28 -5.87 14.37
CA ALA A 224 -15.45 -6.45 13.75
C ALA A 224 -16.72 -5.75 14.24
N GLY A 225 -17.55 -5.28 13.31
CA GLY A 225 -18.75 -4.51 13.62
C GLY A 225 -18.52 -3.04 14.02
N GLY A 226 -17.28 -2.54 13.90
CA GLY A 226 -16.93 -1.18 14.30
C GLY A 226 -15.80 -0.55 13.49
N LEU A 227 -15.17 0.44 14.09
CA LEU A 227 -14.00 1.15 13.57
C LEU A 227 -13.08 1.59 14.72
N ILE A 228 -11.80 1.84 14.40
CA ILE A 228 -10.82 2.36 15.38
C ILE A 228 -10.19 3.62 14.78
N PRO A 229 -10.40 4.81 15.35
CA PRO A 229 -9.92 6.09 14.79
C PRO A 229 -8.48 6.40 15.21
N TRP A 230 -7.61 5.39 15.20
CA TRP A 230 -6.20 5.52 15.50
C TRP A 230 -5.39 4.40 14.82
N ILE A 231 -4.31 4.78 14.14
CA ILE A 231 -3.38 3.83 13.51
C ILE A 231 -1.94 4.27 13.78
N ASP A 232 -1.07 3.35 14.23
CA ASP A 232 0.34 3.58 14.52
C ASP A 232 0.58 4.39 15.82
N ALA A 233 1.83 4.76 16.09
CA ALA A 233 2.26 5.43 17.31
C ALA A 233 1.76 6.88 17.38
N GLN A 234 1.57 7.36 18.61
CA GLN A 234 1.27 8.76 18.89
C GLN A 234 2.51 9.64 18.73
N LEU A 235 2.32 10.84 18.17
CA LEU A 235 3.33 11.89 18.07
C LEU A 235 2.99 13.06 19.01
N ASP A 236 4.00 13.88 19.34
CA ASP A 236 3.86 14.98 20.30
C ASP A 236 2.90 16.08 19.87
N ASN A 237 2.64 16.23 18.58
CA ASN A 237 1.71 17.20 18.02
C ASN A 237 0.24 16.73 18.00
N GLY A 238 -0.03 15.56 18.54
CA GLY A 238 -1.37 14.96 18.60
C GLY A 238 -1.74 14.11 17.36
N GLN A 239 -0.92 14.09 16.32
CA GLN A 239 -1.11 13.17 15.19
C GLN A 239 -0.73 11.74 15.57
N SER A 240 -1.31 10.76 14.90
CA SER A 240 -0.69 9.45 14.78
C SER A 240 0.47 9.50 13.76
N LYS A 241 1.41 8.58 13.89
CA LYS A 241 2.51 8.46 12.92
C LYS A 241 1.99 8.16 11.51
N GLU A 242 0.85 7.48 11.38
CA GLU A 242 0.21 7.20 10.10
C GLU A 242 -0.28 8.49 9.42
N GLU A 243 -0.86 9.42 10.18
CA GLU A 243 -1.30 10.74 9.69
C GLU A 243 -0.11 11.60 9.26
N TRP A 244 0.95 11.63 10.08
CA TRP A 244 2.19 12.34 9.73
C TRP A 244 2.80 11.89 8.39
N LYS A 245 2.74 10.58 8.08
CA LYS A 245 3.21 10.04 6.80
C LYS A 245 2.49 10.69 5.62
N GLY A 246 1.25 11.15 5.79
CA GLY A 246 0.47 11.83 4.76
C GLY A 246 1.25 12.94 4.10
N GLN A 247 1.62 13.97 4.86
CA GLN A 247 2.38 15.10 4.30
C GLN A 247 3.81 14.71 3.93
N ALA A 248 4.51 13.97 4.80
CA ALA A 248 5.92 13.67 4.61
C ALA A 248 6.18 12.85 3.33
N GLU A 249 5.44 11.75 3.14
CA GLU A 249 5.67 10.85 2.01
C GLU A 249 5.07 11.33 0.70
N VAL A 250 3.86 11.96 0.71
CA VAL A 250 3.26 12.53 -0.51
C VAL A 250 4.21 13.54 -1.15
N ASN A 251 4.76 14.45 -0.36
CA ASN A 251 5.69 15.45 -0.89
C ASN A 251 7.02 14.85 -1.37
N LYS A 252 7.53 13.82 -0.68
CA LYS A 252 8.74 13.12 -1.10
C LYS A 252 8.52 12.32 -2.40
N ILE A 253 7.38 11.67 -2.57
CA ILE A 253 7.02 10.95 -3.80
C ILE A 253 6.91 11.93 -4.97
N LEU A 254 6.23 13.06 -4.78
CA LEU A 254 6.02 14.08 -5.81
C LEU A 254 7.30 14.91 -6.09
N GLY A 255 8.27 14.91 -5.18
CA GLY A 255 9.47 15.77 -5.30
C GLY A 255 9.12 17.26 -5.26
N THR A 256 8.14 17.66 -4.47
CA THR A 256 7.65 19.04 -4.42
C THR A 256 8.70 20.01 -3.86
N PRO A 257 8.92 21.19 -4.48
CA PRO A 257 9.87 22.16 -3.98
C PRO A 257 9.37 22.89 -2.72
N ARG A 258 8.07 22.95 -2.54
CA ARG A 258 7.37 23.45 -1.34
C ARG A 258 6.35 22.40 -0.90
N PRO A 259 6.30 22.06 0.40
CA PRO A 259 5.35 21.05 0.87
C PRO A 259 3.91 21.46 0.60
N ILE A 260 3.16 20.55 -0.03
CA ILE A 260 1.71 20.63 -0.12
C ILE A 260 1.15 20.06 1.19
N PRO A 261 0.32 20.82 1.94
CA PRO A 261 -0.28 20.30 3.17
C PRO A 261 -1.20 19.11 2.88
N VAL A 262 -0.95 18.01 3.58
CA VAL A 262 -1.78 16.79 3.55
C VAL A 262 -1.98 16.34 4.99
N ASP A 263 -3.21 16.37 5.47
CA ASP A 263 -3.54 15.97 6.85
C ASP A 263 -4.93 15.31 6.88
N GLY A 264 -5.29 14.72 8.01
CA GLY A 264 -6.59 14.06 8.19
C GLY A 264 -6.58 13.09 9.36
N ILE A 265 -7.53 12.18 9.38
CA ILE A 265 -7.66 11.14 10.40
C ILE A 265 -7.55 9.77 9.75
N CYS A 266 -6.73 8.92 10.34
CA CYS A 266 -6.54 7.54 9.90
C CYS A 266 -7.38 6.58 10.73
N VAL A 267 -8.36 5.93 10.08
CA VAL A 267 -9.34 5.05 10.71
C VAL A 267 -9.17 3.62 10.23
N ARG A 268 -9.03 2.67 11.15
CA ARG A 268 -9.12 1.24 10.84
C ARG A 268 -10.58 0.82 10.75
N ILE A 269 -10.94 0.09 9.69
CA ILE A 269 -12.31 -0.39 9.47
C ILE A 269 -12.35 -1.90 9.22
N GLY A 270 -13.54 -2.50 9.35
CA GLY A 270 -13.80 -3.92 9.13
C GLY A 270 -13.74 -4.38 7.67
N ALA A 271 -12.94 -3.74 6.82
CA ALA A 271 -12.63 -4.22 5.48
C ALA A 271 -11.36 -5.09 5.51
N MET A 272 -11.30 -6.11 4.65
CA MET A 272 -10.17 -7.04 4.64
C MET A 272 -8.94 -6.47 3.94
N ARG A 273 -9.09 -5.86 2.74
CA ARG A 273 -7.97 -5.64 1.84
C ARG A 273 -7.88 -4.24 1.23
N CYS A 274 -8.98 -3.66 0.76
CA CYS A 274 -8.95 -2.34 0.13
C CYS A 274 -8.99 -1.20 1.14
N HIS A 275 -8.12 -0.21 0.96
CA HIS A 275 -8.26 1.09 1.62
C HIS A 275 -9.22 1.97 0.83
N SER A 276 -9.96 2.80 1.55
CA SER A 276 -10.79 3.86 0.99
C SER A 276 -10.40 5.19 1.61
N LEU A 277 -10.49 6.27 0.82
CA LEU A 277 -10.16 7.61 1.26
C LEU A 277 -11.27 8.58 0.88
N ALA A 278 -11.80 9.30 1.86
CA ALA A 278 -12.68 10.44 1.61
C ALA A 278 -11.83 11.71 1.63
N LEU A 279 -11.75 12.38 0.48
CA LEU A 279 -10.87 13.51 0.27
C LEU A 279 -11.66 14.82 0.20
N THR A 280 -11.13 15.85 0.84
CA THR A 280 -11.42 17.24 0.55
C THR A 280 -10.16 17.88 0.02
N LEU A 281 -10.21 18.40 -1.20
CA LEU A 281 -9.10 19.11 -1.83
C LEU A 281 -9.47 20.59 -1.94
N LYS A 282 -8.55 21.47 -1.56
CA LYS A 282 -8.58 22.86 -1.97
C LYS A 282 -7.70 23.02 -3.19
N LEU A 283 -8.26 23.56 -4.24
CA LEU A 283 -7.54 23.91 -5.45
C LEU A 283 -7.05 25.36 -5.37
N LYS A 284 -5.97 25.68 -6.06
CA LYS A 284 -5.36 27.01 -6.13
C LYS A 284 -6.27 28.05 -6.84
N ARG A 285 -7.23 27.58 -7.61
CA ARG A 285 -8.23 28.38 -8.34
C ARG A 285 -9.52 27.59 -8.54
N ASP A 286 -10.58 28.25 -8.91
CA ASP A 286 -11.76 27.58 -9.44
C ASP A 286 -11.44 26.89 -10.78
N VAL A 287 -11.78 25.62 -10.88
CA VAL A 287 -11.57 24.77 -12.06
C VAL A 287 -12.90 24.12 -12.41
N PRO A 288 -13.36 24.14 -13.68
CA PRO A 288 -14.60 23.46 -14.08
C PRO A 288 -14.58 21.97 -13.71
N LEU A 289 -15.72 21.44 -13.24
CA LEU A 289 -15.82 20.05 -12.81
C LEU A 289 -15.40 19.06 -13.89
N ALA A 290 -15.79 19.31 -15.16
CA ALA A 290 -15.41 18.49 -16.29
C ALA A 290 -13.89 18.44 -16.52
N GLU A 291 -13.18 19.55 -16.28
CA GLU A 291 -11.71 19.59 -16.36
C GLU A 291 -11.08 18.77 -15.24
N ILE A 292 -11.62 18.91 -14.01
CA ILE A 292 -11.18 18.10 -12.85
C ILE A 292 -11.34 16.61 -13.14
N GLU A 293 -12.51 16.19 -13.64
CA GLU A 293 -12.76 14.80 -14.00
C GLU A 293 -11.84 14.30 -15.11
N SER A 294 -11.57 15.12 -16.12
CA SER A 294 -10.64 14.80 -17.22
C SER A 294 -9.21 14.60 -16.71
N LEU A 295 -8.73 15.48 -15.83
CA LEU A 295 -7.40 15.37 -15.24
C LEU A 295 -7.27 14.11 -14.35
N ILE A 296 -8.30 13.76 -13.58
CA ILE A 296 -8.31 12.54 -12.78
C ILE A 296 -8.25 11.31 -13.71
N ARG A 297 -9.09 11.23 -14.73
CA ARG A 297 -9.10 10.12 -15.71
C ARG A 297 -7.78 9.96 -16.43
N GLY A 298 -7.15 11.05 -16.81
CA GLY A 298 -5.87 11.09 -17.51
C GLY A 298 -4.64 10.93 -16.62
N GLY A 299 -4.79 10.83 -15.31
CA GLY A 299 -3.69 10.80 -14.36
C GLY A 299 -2.74 9.62 -14.56
N ASN A 300 -3.30 8.41 -14.72
CA ASN A 300 -2.59 7.19 -15.09
C ASN A 300 -3.59 6.12 -15.59
N PRO A 301 -3.13 5.04 -16.26
CA PRO A 301 -4.01 4.04 -16.89
C PRO A 301 -4.79 3.14 -15.91
N TRP A 302 -4.48 3.16 -14.62
CA TRP A 302 -5.16 2.35 -13.61
C TRP A 302 -6.31 3.09 -12.91
N VAL A 303 -6.50 4.38 -13.19
CA VAL A 303 -7.65 5.12 -12.66
C VAL A 303 -8.93 4.63 -13.33
N ARG A 304 -9.84 4.11 -12.50
CA ARG A 304 -11.22 3.84 -12.86
C ARG A 304 -12.10 4.96 -12.33
N PHE A 305 -12.46 5.89 -13.20
CA PHE A 305 -13.37 6.96 -12.79
C PHE A 305 -14.81 6.46 -12.72
N VAL A 306 -15.46 6.66 -11.57
CA VAL A 306 -16.84 6.29 -11.30
C VAL A 306 -17.70 7.55 -11.32
N PRO A 307 -18.66 7.67 -12.26
CA PRO A 307 -19.57 8.81 -12.32
C PRO A 307 -20.30 9.01 -11.00
N ASN A 308 -20.55 10.29 -10.63
CA ASN A 308 -21.24 10.64 -9.39
C ASN A 308 -22.76 10.39 -9.49
N GLN A 309 -23.14 9.14 -9.72
CA GLN A 309 -24.50 8.62 -9.78
C GLN A 309 -24.65 7.52 -8.73
N ARG A 310 -25.78 7.53 -8.00
CA ARG A 310 -25.99 6.66 -6.85
C ARG A 310 -25.83 5.17 -7.18
N GLU A 311 -26.50 4.69 -8.22
CA GLU A 311 -26.54 3.27 -8.62
C GLU A 311 -25.16 2.75 -9.03
N ILE A 312 -24.40 3.56 -9.76
CA ILE A 312 -23.05 3.22 -10.19
C ILE A 312 -22.09 3.30 -8.99
N THR A 313 -22.20 4.35 -8.18
CA THR A 313 -21.33 4.54 -7.01
C THR A 313 -21.42 3.38 -6.03
N VAL A 314 -22.62 2.95 -5.65
CA VAL A 314 -22.82 1.86 -4.66
C VAL A 314 -22.36 0.50 -5.19
N ARG A 315 -22.33 0.29 -6.49
CA ARG A 315 -21.85 -0.93 -7.13
C ARG A 315 -20.36 -0.94 -7.36
N GLU A 316 -19.77 0.19 -7.79
CA GLU A 316 -18.45 0.22 -8.40
C GLU A 316 -17.36 0.93 -7.57
N LEU A 317 -17.76 1.79 -6.61
CA LEU A 317 -16.84 2.54 -5.75
C LEU A 317 -16.75 1.90 -4.36
N THR A 318 -16.48 0.61 -4.31
CA THR A 318 -16.46 -0.16 -3.05
C THR A 318 -15.25 -1.08 -2.96
N PRO A 319 -14.81 -1.45 -1.75
CA PRO A 319 -13.79 -2.49 -1.55
C PRO A 319 -14.08 -3.79 -2.30
N ALA A 320 -15.35 -4.22 -2.34
CA ALA A 320 -15.74 -5.44 -3.03
C ALA A 320 -15.51 -5.39 -4.54
N ALA A 321 -15.72 -4.23 -5.17
CA ALA A 321 -15.52 -4.05 -6.62
C ALA A 321 -14.05 -3.97 -7.03
N ILE A 322 -13.14 -3.59 -6.10
CA ILE A 322 -11.75 -3.26 -6.40
C ILE A 322 -10.76 -4.30 -5.89
N THR A 323 -11.12 -5.06 -4.86
CA THR A 323 -10.23 -6.08 -4.27
C THR A 323 -9.67 -7.03 -5.34
N GLY A 324 -8.35 -7.22 -5.34
CA GLY A 324 -7.63 -8.11 -6.25
C GLY A 324 -7.36 -7.52 -7.63
N THR A 325 -7.72 -6.25 -7.88
CA THR A 325 -7.47 -5.57 -9.16
C THR A 325 -6.42 -4.48 -9.00
N LEU A 326 -5.72 -4.15 -10.10
CA LEU A 326 -4.83 -2.99 -10.15
C LEU A 326 -5.59 -1.66 -10.34
N GLN A 327 -6.90 -1.68 -10.50
CA GLN A 327 -7.69 -0.47 -10.65
C GLN A 327 -7.70 0.32 -9.34
N VAL A 328 -7.60 1.64 -9.46
CA VAL A 328 -7.87 2.59 -8.37
C VAL A 328 -9.14 3.35 -8.75
N ALA A 329 -10.23 3.03 -8.06
CA ALA A 329 -11.51 3.66 -8.35
C ALA A 329 -11.57 5.05 -7.71
N VAL A 330 -11.99 6.03 -8.51
CA VAL A 330 -12.17 7.42 -8.08
C VAL A 330 -13.57 7.87 -8.44
N GLY A 331 -14.32 8.33 -7.47
CA GLY A 331 -15.69 8.82 -7.67
C GLY A 331 -16.09 9.85 -6.61
N ARG A 332 -17.38 10.16 -6.51
CA ARG A 332 -17.90 11.20 -5.61
C ARG A 332 -17.25 12.58 -5.85
N VAL A 333 -16.76 12.80 -7.09
CA VAL A 333 -16.14 14.06 -7.47
C VAL A 333 -17.22 15.10 -7.68
N ARG A 334 -17.17 16.16 -6.89
CA ARG A 334 -18.09 17.30 -6.95
C ARG A 334 -17.52 18.53 -6.25
N LYS A 335 -18.00 19.69 -6.59
CA LYS A 335 -17.75 20.92 -5.82
C LYS A 335 -18.42 20.84 -4.45
N LEU A 336 -17.75 21.35 -3.42
CA LEU A 336 -18.27 21.46 -2.05
C LEU A 336 -18.94 22.83 -1.82
N ASN A 337 -19.77 22.90 -0.78
CA ASN A 337 -20.46 24.17 -0.41
C ASN A 337 -19.53 25.19 0.30
N PHE A 338 -18.23 24.87 0.41
CA PHE A 338 -17.21 25.74 1.03
C PHE A 338 -16.70 26.82 0.07
N GLY A 339 -16.90 26.66 -1.22
CA GLY A 339 -16.41 27.53 -2.29
C GLY A 339 -16.12 26.78 -3.57
N ALA A 340 -15.96 27.51 -4.67
CA ALA A 340 -15.78 26.95 -5.99
C ALA A 340 -14.43 26.20 -6.17
N GLU A 341 -13.43 26.50 -5.34
CA GLU A 341 -12.15 25.86 -5.31
C GLU A 341 -12.11 24.55 -4.48
N TYR A 342 -13.17 24.24 -3.72
CA TYR A 342 -13.21 23.04 -2.88
C TYR A 342 -13.88 21.88 -3.59
N VAL A 343 -13.19 20.74 -3.63
CA VAL A 343 -13.61 19.52 -4.33
C VAL A 343 -13.59 18.34 -3.38
N SER A 344 -14.64 17.52 -3.41
CA SER A 344 -14.62 16.20 -2.80
C SER A 344 -14.21 15.15 -3.81
N ALA A 345 -13.58 14.09 -3.34
CA ALA A 345 -13.39 12.83 -4.07
C ALA A 345 -13.44 11.66 -3.09
N PHE A 346 -13.75 10.47 -3.60
CA PHE A 346 -13.62 9.23 -2.87
C PHE A 346 -12.78 8.26 -3.68
N VAL A 347 -11.75 7.70 -3.07
CA VAL A 347 -10.78 6.82 -3.73
C VAL A 347 -10.81 5.45 -3.06
N VAL A 348 -10.78 4.38 -3.85
CA VAL A 348 -10.68 3.00 -3.36
C VAL A 348 -9.57 2.27 -4.12
N GLY A 349 -8.67 1.63 -3.40
CA GLY A 349 -7.57 0.86 -3.99
C GLY A 349 -7.16 -0.34 -3.14
N ASP A 350 -6.64 -1.38 -3.81
CA ASP A 350 -6.10 -2.55 -3.12
C ASP A 350 -4.72 -2.25 -2.55
N GLN A 351 -4.63 -2.18 -1.22
CA GLN A 351 -3.38 -1.83 -0.55
C GLN A 351 -2.29 -2.91 -0.67
N LEU A 352 -2.63 -4.17 -0.90
CA LEU A 352 -1.62 -5.22 -1.12
C LEU A 352 -0.99 -5.14 -2.52
N LEU A 353 -1.66 -4.45 -3.46
CA LEU A 353 -1.15 -4.19 -4.80
C LEU A 353 -0.41 -2.84 -4.84
N TRP A 354 -1.08 -1.73 -5.12
CA TRP A 354 -0.42 -0.41 -5.23
C TRP A 354 0.12 0.13 -3.92
N GLY A 355 -0.44 -0.27 -2.79
CA GLY A 355 0.06 0.09 -1.48
C GLY A 355 1.28 -0.72 -1.02
N ALA A 356 1.67 -1.79 -1.75
CA ALA A 356 2.73 -2.70 -1.30
C ALA A 356 3.51 -3.36 -2.45
N ALA A 357 2.97 -4.42 -3.08
CA ALA A 357 3.73 -5.32 -3.95
C ALA A 357 4.03 -4.74 -5.35
N GLU A 358 3.06 -4.06 -5.97
CA GLU A 358 3.17 -3.64 -7.37
C GLU A 358 4.28 -2.60 -7.62
N PRO A 359 4.49 -1.57 -6.78
CA PRO A 359 5.61 -0.65 -6.95
C PRO A 359 6.98 -1.35 -6.92
N LEU A 360 7.15 -2.37 -6.06
CA LEU A 360 8.41 -3.13 -5.97
C LEU A 360 8.67 -3.93 -7.25
N ARG A 361 7.65 -4.64 -7.74
CA ARG A 361 7.71 -5.39 -8.98
C ARG A 361 8.05 -4.49 -10.17
N ARG A 362 7.38 -3.34 -10.26
CA ARG A 362 7.58 -2.37 -11.33
C ARG A 362 8.96 -1.73 -11.29
N MET A 363 9.50 -1.47 -10.09
CA MET A 363 10.88 -1.00 -9.95
C MET A 363 11.87 -2.05 -10.45
N LEU A 364 11.67 -3.34 -10.16
CA LEU A 364 12.48 -4.41 -10.76
C LEU A 364 12.46 -4.32 -12.29
N ARG A 365 11.28 -4.15 -12.91
CA ARG A 365 11.16 -4.02 -14.39
C ARG A 365 11.90 -2.81 -14.93
N ILE A 366 11.85 -1.67 -14.25
CA ILE A 366 12.61 -0.45 -14.62
C ILE A 366 14.11 -0.71 -14.61
N LEU A 367 14.61 -1.41 -13.57
CA LEU A 367 16.04 -1.75 -13.47
C LEU A 367 16.48 -2.71 -14.58
N LEU A 368 15.66 -3.71 -14.92
CA LEU A 368 15.95 -4.68 -15.98
C LEU A 368 15.94 -4.04 -17.37
N ALA A 369 14.97 -3.16 -17.68
CA ALA A 369 14.86 -2.47 -18.96
C ALA A 369 16.09 -1.60 -19.25
N ARG A 370 16.56 -0.81 -18.28
CA ARG A 370 17.72 0.07 -18.43
C ARG A 370 19.01 -0.65 -18.79
N GLN A 371 19.15 -1.91 -18.40
CA GLN A 371 20.35 -2.70 -18.74
C GLN A 371 20.29 -3.25 -20.16
N GLY A 372 19.07 -3.48 -20.69
CA GLY A 372 18.87 -3.82 -22.08
C GLY A 372 19.25 -2.69 -23.06
N ASP A 373 19.06 -1.44 -22.62
CA ASP A 373 19.38 -0.24 -23.41
C ASP A 373 20.87 0.16 -23.33
N ALA A 374 21.60 -0.34 -22.35
CA ALA A 374 23.02 -0.02 -22.11
C ALA A 374 24.00 -1.03 -22.74
N ALA A 375 23.49 -2.06 -23.42
CA ALA A 375 24.26 -3.14 -24.07
C ALA A 375 24.04 -3.13 -25.57
#